data_4362628e25f1b87b1f960e395eb75db2
#
_entry.id   4362628e25f1b87b1f960e395eb75db2
#
_cell.length_a   1.000
_cell.length_b   1.000
_cell.length_c   1.000
_cell.angle_alpha   90.00
_cell.angle_beta   90.00
_cell.angle_gamma   90.00
#
_symmetry.space_group_name_H-M   'P 1'
#
loop_
_entity.id
_entity.type
_entity.pdbx_description
1 polymer ?
#
loop_
_entity_poly.entity_id
_entity_poly.type
_entity_poly.pdbx_seq_one_letter_code
_entity_poly.pdbx_strand_id
1 'polypeptide(L)'
;MSDTAILTLRTMLANLDDAKKYQSLRDVMSTLPAPDLAAVFEDLPPEKLPVLFRLCPKDLAAEIFAELTPETQQDLIDGLTDKELKAVVDDLFVDDATDLVEEMPANVVKRILAQADPATRRMINELLKYPEDSAGGVMTTELMELRPDWTVSQAMAAIRKNGFDKETINNCYVTDRDRTLIGVVSLRALVLSKDPDNELIRDMMDDNVVSVSTTTDQEDVSQMFEKYGYLAIPVVDNEKRLVGIVTIDDAISIMQDEASEDIAKMNAMGPSDKPYFKQSMWELYKNRAPWLLFLMISSTFSSMVIRGYEDALAAVTVLTAYIPMLTDAGGNAGSQSTSTIIRGMAVGDIEPHDLPKILWREFRIAILWGGTLALCNFAKLIFLDGIAPPVAAVVCLTLICTVILSQLIGGLLPVVAEKLNFDPAVMASPLITTIVDTTTLLVYFNIARVLLRI
;
A
#
# COMPACT_ATOMS: atom_id res chain seq x y z
N MET A 1 26.02 -10.51 -10.01
CA MET A 1 27.25 -10.35 -9.18
C MET A 1 26.91 -10.28 -7.69
N SER A 2 25.79 -9.67 -7.30
CA SER A 2 25.37 -9.56 -5.88
C SER A 2 25.15 -10.93 -5.21
N ASP A 3 24.46 -11.88 -5.84
CA ASP A 3 24.17 -13.19 -5.25
C ASP A 3 25.39 -13.97 -4.78
N THR A 4 26.50 -13.91 -5.52
CA THR A 4 27.76 -14.59 -5.13
C THR A 4 28.42 -13.87 -3.96
N ALA A 5 28.36 -12.54 -3.92
CA ALA A 5 28.92 -11.74 -2.82
C ALA A 5 28.08 -11.90 -1.54
N ILE A 6 26.74 -11.90 -1.67
CA ILE A 6 25.80 -12.18 -0.57
C ILE A 6 26.02 -13.58 0.01
N LEU A 7 26.14 -14.60 -0.85
CA LEU A 7 26.43 -15.97 -0.42
C LEU A 7 27.79 -16.08 0.28
N THR A 8 28.79 -15.36 -0.24
CA THR A 8 30.14 -15.28 0.37
C THR A 8 30.06 -14.61 1.74
N LEU A 9 29.31 -13.50 1.85
CA LEU A 9 29.08 -12.78 3.10
C LEU A 9 28.39 -13.68 4.13
N ARG A 10 27.29 -14.33 3.76
CA ARG A 10 26.58 -15.32 4.63
C ARG A 10 27.48 -16.46 5.08
N THR A 11 28.33 -16.98 4.20
CA THR A 11 29.29 -18.04 4.51
C THR A 11 30.39 -17.56 5.48
N MET A 12 30.87 -16.33 5.33
CA MET A 12 31.81 -15.69 6.23
C MET A 12 31.20 -15.46 7.62
N LEU A 13 29.93 -15.01 7.66
CA LEU A 13 29.17 -14.76 8.88
C LEU A 13 28.89 -16.04 9.69
N ALA A 14 28.68 -17.16 9.01
CA ALA A 14 28.52 -18.47 9.67
C ALA A 14 29.81 -18.95 10.38
N ASN A 15 30.98 -18.42 10.02
CA ASN A 15 32.30 -18.81 10.52
C ASN A 15 33.06 -17.66 11.23
N LEU A 16 32.36 -16.82 11.99
CA LEU A 16 32.82 -15.52 12.52
C LEU A 16 33.89 -15.61 13.67
N ASP A 17 34.34 -16.80 14.07
CA ASP A 17 35.18 -16.96 15.26
C ASP A 17 36.66 -16.51 15.11
N ASP A 18 37.05 -15.89 14.00
CA ASP A 18 38.46 -15.54 13.72
C ASP A 18 38.64 -14.04 13.41
N ALA A 19 39.34 -13.30 14.26
CA ALA A 19 39.59 -11.85 14.14
C ALA A 19 40.23 -11.40 12.81
N LYS A 20 40.93 -12.28 12.10
CA LYS A 20 41.50 -12.01 10.75
C LYS A 20 40.44 -11.90 9.66
N LYS A 21 39.21 -12.37 9.91
CA LYS A 21 38.11 -12.36 8.95
C LYS A 21 37.36 -11.00 8.93
N TYR A 22 37.46 -10.21 9.99
CA TYR A 22 36.76 -8.93 10.06
C TYR A 22 37.18 -7.91 8.99
N GLN A 23 38.45 -7.87 8.61
CA GLN A 23 38.92 -6.98 7.55
C GLN A 23 38.40 -7.40 6.17
N SER A 24 38.46 -8.72 5.88
CA SER A 24 37.90 -9.26 4.63
C SER A 24 36.38 -9.10 4.57
N LEU A 25 35.70 -9.17 5.73
CA LEU A 25 34.26 -8.95 5.84
C LEU A 25 33.91 -7.50 5.52
N ARG A 26 34.64 -6.54 6.10
CA ARG A 26 34.48 -5.12 5.80
C ARG A 26 34.71 -4.81 4.32
N ASP A 27 35.74 -5.41 3.72
CA ASP A 27 36.03 -5.20 2.28
C ASP A 27 34.90 -5.73 1.39
N VAL A 28 34.28 -6.86 1.74
CA VAL A 28 33.12 -7.40 1.02
C VAL A 28 31.89 -6.51 1.24
N MET A 29 31.61 -6.11 2.49
CA MET A 29 30.47 -5.24 2.79
C MET A 29 30.54 -3.90 2.06
N SER A 30 31.73 -3.30 1.94
CA SER A 30 31.90 -2.04 1.20
C SER A 30 31.68 -2.14 -0.32
N THR A 31 31.50 -3.34 -0.86
CA THR A 31 31.18 -3.57 -2.29
C THR A 31 29.71 -3.84 -2.57
N LEU A 32 28.90 -4.02 -1.54
CA LEU A 32 27.46 -4.31 -1.65
C LEU A 32 26.63 -3.05 -1.42
N PRO A 33 25.50 -2.87 -2.13
CA PRO A 33 24.54 -1.82 -1.86
C PRO A 33 23.89 -1.96 -0.48
N ALA A 34 23.41 -0.86 0.08
CA ALA A 34 22.75 -0.84 1.39
C ALA A 34 21.56 -1.80 1.50
N PRO A 35 20.60 -1.86 0.53
CA PRO A 35 19.49 -2.79 0.59
C PRO A 35 19.89 -4.28 0.63
N ASP A 36 20.94 -4.65 -0.14
CA ASP A 36 21.48 -6.03 -0.13
C ASP A 36 22.08 -6.39 1.23
N LEU A 37 22.73 -5.43 1.88
CA LEU A 37 23.30 -5.60 3.23
C LEU A 37 22.22 -5.65 4.30
N ALA A 38 21.20 -4.78 4.22
CA ALA A 38 20.04 -4.78 5.11
C ALA A 38 19.35 -6.16 5.09
N ALA A 39 19.11 -6.74 3.92
CA ALA A 39 18.54 -8.07 3.79
C ALA A 39 19.38 -9.17 4.44
N VAL A 40 20.72 -9.01 4.49
CA VAL A 40 21.61 -9.94 5.24
C VAL A 40 21.54 -9.68 6.74
N PHE A 41 21.43 -8.42 7.16
CA PHE A 41 21.31 -8.08 8.59
C PHE A 41 20.01 -8.59 9.18
N GLU A 42 18.91 -8.56 8.42
CA GLU A 42 17.60 -9.09 8.82
C GLU A 42 17.61 -10.59 9.18
N ASP A 43 18.52 -11.36 8.59
CA ASP A 43 18.67 -12.80 8.85
C ASP A 43 19.59 -13.11 10.07
N LEU A 44 20.15 -12.08 10.73
CA LEU A 44 21.14 -12.26 11.79
C LEU A 44 20.51 -12.34 13.19
N PRO A 45 21.11 -13.09 14.11
CA PRO A 45 20.73 -13.02 15.52
C PRO A 45 21.02 -11.63 16.11
N PRO A 46 20.16 -11.10 17.02
CA PRO A 46 20.31 -9.76 17.61
C PRO A 46 21.70 -9.49 18.22
N GLU A 47 22.33 -10.51 18.80
CA GLU A 47 23.65 -10.36 19.43
C GLU A 47 24.78 -10.07 18.43
N LYS A 48 24.60 -10.42 17.14
CA LYS A 48 25.60 -10.21 16.09
C LYS A 48 25.41 -8.90 15.34
N LEU A 49 24.22 -8.32 15.35
CA LEU A 49 23.88 -7.10 14.64
C LEU A 49 24.82 -5.92 14.98
N PRO A 50 25.01 -5.53 16.26
CA PRO A 50 25.87 -4.40 16.60
C PRO A 50 27.34 -4.61 16.24
N VAL A 51 27.80 -5.88 16.28
CA VAL A 51 29.21 -6.21 15.95
C VAL A 51 29.47 -6.00 14.47
N LEU A 52 28.55 -6.41 13.62
CA LEU A 52 28.67 -6.25 12.17
C LEU A 52 28.45 -4.83 11.73
N PHE A 53 27.48 -4.15 12.31
CA PHE A 53 27.18 -2.77 12.06
C PHE A 53 28.40 -1.86 12.32
N ARG A 54 29.16 -2.11 13.37
CA ARG A 54 30.46 -1.41 13.66
C ARG A 54 31.53 -1.61 12.60
N LEU A 55 31.41 -2.61 11.74
CA LEU A 55 32.34 -2.85 10.63
C LEU A 55 31.98 -2.05 9.36
N CYS A 56 30.74 -1.59 9.26
CA CYS A 56 30.28 -0.79 8.12
C CYS A 56 31.03 0.55 8.04
N PRO A 57 31.35 1.06 6.84
CA PRO A 57 31.68 2.47 6.64
C PRO A 57 30.56 3.35 7.19
N LYS A 58 30.86 4.53 7.72
CA LYS A 58 29.87 5.39 8.37
C LYS A 58 28.72 5.79 7.43
N ASP A 59 29.08 6.23 6.22
CA ASP A 59 28.12 6.68 5.22
C ASP A 59 27.15 5.54 4.85
N LEU A 60 27.64 4.32 4.69
CA LEU A 60 26.87 3.12 4.39
C LEU A 60 26.05 2.63 5.61
N ALA A 61 26.48 2.94 6.83
CA ALA A 61 25.80 2.47 8.03
C ALA A 61 24.42 3.13 8.23
N ALA A 62 24.30 4.42 7.94
CA ALA A 62 23.01 5.13 8.00
C ALA A 62 22.06 4.60 6.91
N GLU A 63 22.52 4.46 5.67
CA GLU A 63 21.72 3.88 4.58
C GLU A 63 21.25 2.45 4.89
N ILE A 64 22.11 1.58 5.44
CA ILE A 64 21.71 0.21 5.85
C ILE A 64 20.67 0.30 6.97
N PHE A 65 20.85 1.23 7.90
CA PHE A 65 19.95 1.36 9.05
C PHE A 65 18.53 1.79 8.62
N ALA A 66 18.41 2.71 7.67
CA ALA A 66 17.14 3.14 7.10
C ALA A 66 16.37 1.98 6.42
N GLU A 67 17.09 1.08 5.75
CA GLU A 67 16.52 -0.08 5.05
C GLU A 67 16.14 -1.26 5.97
N LEU A 68 16.45 -1.20 7.28
CA LEU A 68 16.11 -2.28 8.21
C LEU A 68 14.65 -2.20 8.67
N THR A 69 14.04 -3.36 8.94
CA THR A 69 12.72 -3.38 9.58
C THR A 69 12.75 -2.79 10.99
N PRO A 70 11.64 -2.22 11.50
CA PRO A 70 11.57 -1.59 12.83
C PRO A 70 12.03 -2.50 13.96
N GLU A 71 11.75 -3.81 13.89
CA GLU A 71 12.23 -4.77 14.88
C GLU A 71 13.75 -4.90 14.88
N THR A 72 14.35 -4.98 13.69
CA THR A 72 15.81 -5.09 13.55
C THR A 72 16.51 -3.79 13.91
N GLN A 73 15.91 -2.64 13.60
CA GLN A 73 16.36 -1.33 14.06
C GLN A 73 16.35 -1.25 15.59
N GLN A 74 15.26 -1.69 16.24
CA GLN A 74 15.16 -1.72 17.71
C GLN A 74 16.25 -2.59 18.32
N ASP A 75 16.42 -3.82 17.82
CA ASP A 75 17.45 -4.76 18.29
C ASP A 75 18.86 -4.17 18.14
N LEU A 76 19.10 -3.47 17.04
CA LEU A 76 20.36 -2.78 16.79
C LEU A 76 20.56 -1.60 17.74
N ILE A 77 19.55 -0.74 17.93
CA ILE A 77 19.58 0.38 18.87
C ILE A 77 19.90 -0.10 20.30
N ASP A 78 19.29 -1.19 20.74
CA ASP A 78 19.54 -1.76 22.07
C ASP A 78 20.99 -2.22 22.25
N GLY A 79 21.65 -2.63 21.18
CA GLY A 79 23.05 -3.06 21.16
C GLY A 79 24.07 -1.93 20.90
N LEU A 80 23.63 -0.73 20.49
CA LEU A 80 24.49 0.43 20.26
C LEU A 80 24.70 1.29 21.51
N THR A 81 25.87 1.89 21.62
CA THR A 81 26.15 2.94 22.59
C THR A 81 25.48 4.25 22.17
N ASP A 82 25.22 5.17 23.10
CA ASP A 82 24.62 6.47 22.81
C ASP A 82 25.44 7.30 21.81
N LYS A 83 26.75 7.12 21.78
CA LYS A 83 27.63 7.79 20.80
C LYS A 83 27.47 7.20 19.38
N GLU A 84 27.29 5.90 19.29
CA GLU A 84 27.06 5.22 18.00
C GLU A 84 25.67 5.55 17.48
N LEU A 85 24.64 5.48 18.34
CA LEU A 85 23.28 5.88 18.00
C LEU A 85 23.22 7.33 17.51
N LYS A 86 23.91 8.25 18.21
CA LYS A 86 24.01 9.63 17.77
C LYS A 86 24.59 9.75 16.34
N ALA A 87 25.63 9.02 16.04
CA ALA A 87 26.26 9.06 14.72
C ALA A 87 25.34 8.57 13.63
N VAL A 88 24.51 7.55 13.90
CA VAL A 88 23.50 7.05 12.96
C VAL A 88 22.40 8.09 12.76
N VAL A 89 21.80 8.59 13.82
CA VAL A 89 20.68 9.55 13.74
C VAL A 89 21.09 10.90 13.12
N ASP A 90 22.32 11.33 13.32
CA ASP A 90 22.84 12.57 12.72
C ASP A 90 23.15 12.39 11.21
N ASP A 91 23.34 11.16 10.72
CA ASP A 91 23.66 10.83 9.33
C ASP A 91 22.40 10.34 8.56
N LEU A 92 21.24 10.09 9.21
CA LEU A 92 19.96 9.78 8.58
C LEU A 92 19.33 11.05 7.98
N PHE A 93 18.59 10.88 6.89
CA PHE A 93 17.67 11.91 6.41
C PHE A 93 16.53 12.13 7.41
N VAL A 94 15.90 13.30 7.36
CA VAL A 94 14.95 13.70 8.41
C VAL A 94 13.65 12.90 8.36
N ASP A 95 13.21 12.49 7.19
CA ASP A 95 12.10 11.56 6.96
C ASP A 95 12.39 10.20 7.61
N ASP A 96 13.48 9.52 7.23
CA ASP A 96 13.91 8.25 7.85
C ASP A 96 14.01 8.34 9.38
N ALA A 97 14.53 9.48 9.88
CA ALA A 97 14.63 9.71 11.33
C ALA A 97 13.25 9.95 11.97
N THR A 98 12.27 10.45 11.23
CA THR A 98 10.88 10.64 11.67
C THR A 98 10.15 9.33 11.71
N ASP A 99 10.23 8.53 10.65
CA ASP A 99 9.64 7.19 10.57
C ASP A 99 10.18 6.30 11.69
N LEU A 100 11.49 6.34 11.92
CA LEU A 100 12.11 5.66 13.05
C LEU A 100 11.50 6.05 14.40
N VAL A 101 11.17 7.33 14.60
CA VAL A 101 10.57 7.81 15.84
C VAL A 101 9.10 7.40 15.97
N GLU A 102 8.35 7.36 14.86
CA GLU A 102 6.95 6.94 14.85
C GLU A 102 6.79 5.45 15.16
N GLU A 103 7.65 4.61 14.62
CA GLU A 103 7.59 3.16 14.77
C GLU A 103 8.18 2.62 16.09
N MET A 104 9.02 3.40 16.79
CA MET A 104 9.73 2.92 17.96
C MET A 104 8.94 3.06 19.27
N PRO A 105 9.14 2.13 20.23
CA PRO A 105 8.59 2.27 21.58
C PRO A 105 9.06 3.55 22.29
N ALA A 106 8.20 4.15 23.13
CA ALA A 106 8.43 5.44 23.76
C ALA A 106 9.74 5.58 24.57
N ASN A 107 10.30 4.48 25.06
CA ASN A 107 11.62 4.49 25.74
C ASN A 107 12.76 4.63 24.73
N VAL A 108 12.66 4.04 23.55
CA VAL A 108 13.63 4.15 22.47
C VAL A 108 13.55 5.54 21.85
N VAL A 109 12.34 6.05 21.57
CA VAL A 109 12.10 7.42 21.10
C VAL A 109 12.79 8.45 21.97
N LYS A 110 12.65 8.34 23.31
CA LYS A 110 13.35 9.25 24.25
C LYS A 110 14.86 9.18 24.12
N ARG A 111 15.40 7.99 23.86
CA ARG A 111 16.83 7.79 23.68
C ARG A 111 17.33 8.41 22.38
N ILE A 112 16.61 8.19 21.27
CA ILE A 112 16.90 8.76 19.94
C ILE A 112 16.89 10.29 20.03
N LEU A 113 15.76 10.88 20.47
CA LEU A 113 15.61 12.33 20.56
C LEU A 113 16.59 12.99 21.57
N ALA A 114 17.08 12.25 22.56
CA ALA A 114 18.11 12.76 23.46
C ALA A 114 19.49 12.84 22.80
N GLN A 115 19.78 11.99 21.83
CA GLN A 115 21.06 11.94 21.13
C GLN A 115 21.08 12.83 19.88
N ALA A 116 19.93 13.02 19.19
CA ALA A 116 19.79 13.88 18.02
C ALA A 116 20.23 15.32 18.31
N ASP A 117 20.82 15.96 17.31
CA ASP A 117 21.18 17.36 17.43
C ASP A 117 19.93 18.27 17.57
N PRO A 118 20.05 19.50 18.07
CA PRO A 118 18.89 20.38 18.27
C PRO A 118 18.16 20.79 16.98
N ALA A 119 18.81 20.79 15.83
CA ALA A 119 18.19 21.14 14.55
C ALA A 119 17.40 19.94 14.02
N THR A 120 18.01 18.77 13.92
CA THR A 120 17.35 17.49 13.53
C THR A 120 16.15 17.21 14.45
N ARG A 121 16.31 17.29 15.77
CA ARG A 121 15.18 17.13 16.71
C ARG A 121 14.02 18.07 16.44
N ARG A 122 14.30 19.32 16.05
CA ARG A 122 13.25 20.29 15.73
C ARG A 122 12.52 19.91 14.46
N MET A 123 13.25 19.47 13.43
CA MET A 123 12.69 19.03 12.17
C MET A 123 11.82 17.77 12.35
N ILE A 124 12.31 16.76 13.06
CA ILE A 124 11.52 15.58 13.42
C ILE A 124 10.22 15.99 14.13
N ASN A 125 10.30 16.85 15.17
CA ASN A 125 9.09 17.32 15.87
C ASN A 125 8.17 18.21 15.02
N GLU A 126 8.63 18.74 13.91
CA GLU A 126 7.78 19.45 12.93
C GLU A 126 7.06 18.45 12.03
N LEU A 127 7.75 17.44 11.53
CA LEU A 127 7.17 16.39 10.68
C LEU A 127 6.12 15.56 11.44
N LEU A 128 6.39 15.16 12.66
CA LEU A 128 5.45 14.45 13.55
C LEU A 128 4.12 15.18 13.84
N LYS A 129 3.92 16.40 13.35
CA LYS A 129 2.62 17.10 13.44
C LYS A 129 1.69 16.82 12.29
N TYR A 130 2.21 16.33 11.19
CA TYR A 130 1.41 15.94 10.05
C TYR A 130 0.81 14.54 10.26
N PRO A 131 -0.32 14.23 9.66
CA PRO A 131 -0.84 12.85 9.67
C PRO A 131 0.18 11.90 9.00
N GLU A 132 0.37 10.72 9.57
CA GLU A 132 1.32 9.70 9.11
C GLU A 132 1.09 9.36 7.63
N ASP A 133 -0.15 9.04 7.24
CA ASP A 133 -0.54 8.69 5.86
C ASP A 133 -0.74 9.91 4.95
N SER A 134 0.02 10.99 5.13
CA SER A 134 -0.11 12.21 4.32
C SER A 134 1.20 12.63 3.68
N ALA A 135 1.12 13.42 2.61
CA ALA A 135 2.30 14.02 1.97
C ALA A 135 3.21 14.76 2.95
N GLY A 136 2.65 15.31 4.02
CA GLY A 136 3.41 15.98 5.08
C GLY A 136 4.12 15.02 6.03
N GLY A 137 3.56 13.80 6.24
CA GLY A 137 4.18 12.74 7.04
C GLY A 137 5.37 12.11 6.32
N VAL A 138 5.19 11.81 5.03
CA VAL A 138 6.18 11.08 4.21
C VAL A 138 7.17 11.99 3.46
N MET A 139 7.17 13.32 3.69
CA MET A 139 8.06 14.24 2.98
C MET A 139 9.40 14.40 3.67
N THR A 140 10.45 14.57 2.88
CA THR A 140 11.71 15.11 3.36
C THR A 140 11.78 16.62 3.25
N THR A 141 12.46 17.28 4.18
CA THR A 141 12.73 18.73 4.13
C THR A 141 14.08 19.06 3.48
N GLU A 142 14.84 18.06 3.12
CA GLU A 142 16.21 18.15 2.62
C GLU A 142 16.26 18.34 1.11
N LEU A 143 15.64 19.39 0.62
CA LEU A 143 15.51 19.78 -0.78
C LEU A 143 16.44 20.93 -1.18
N MET A 144 16.65 21.11 -2.50
CA MET A 144 17.45 22.21 -3.03
C MET A 144 16.57 23.39 -3.45
N GLU A 145 16.67 24.52 -2.71
CA GLU A 145 16.02 25.77 -3.04
C GLU A 145 16.94 26.69 -3.86
N LEU A 146 16.38 27.33 -4.89
CA LEU A 146 17.04 28.39 -5.67
C LEU A 146 16.23 29.68 -5.63
N ARG A 147 16.91 30.79 -5.91
CA ARG A 147 16.27 32.11 -6.01
C ARG A 147 16.06 32.52 -7.48
N PRO A 148 14.93 33.15 -7.83
CA PRO A 148 14.64 33.51 -9.21
C PRO A 148 15.59 34.56 -9.80
N ASP A 149 16.21 35.35 -8.96
CA ASP A 149 17.17 36.41 -9.31
C ASP A 149 18.63 35.93 -9.37
N TRP A 150 18.92 34.66 -9.08
CA TRP A 150 20.23 34.10 -9.23
C TRP A 150 20.57 33.82 -10.70
N THR A 151 21.87 33.93 -11.03
CA THR A 151 22.39 33.39 -12.30
C THR A 151 22.58 31.88 -12.18
N VAL A 152 22.67 31.19 -13.31
CA VAL A 152 22.98 29.76 -13.35
C VAL A 152 24.30 29.44 -12.65
N SER A 153 25.32 30.29 -12.82
CA SER A 153 26.60 30.13 -12.12
C SER A 153 26.45 30.20 -10.60
N GLN A 154 25.60 31.11 -10.11
CA GLN A 154 25.30 31.21 -8.67
C GLN A 154 24.54 29.98 -8.16
N ALA A 155 23.54 29.51 -8.90
CA ALA A 155 22.79 28.31 -8.59
C ALA A 155 23.69 27.07 -8.52
N MET A 156 24.55 26.89 -9.52
CA MET A 156 25.52 25.79 -9.56
C MET A 156 26.53 25.86 -8.41
N ALA A 157 26.94 27.06 -7.99
CA ALA A 157 27.80 27.24 -6.84
C ALA A 157 27.09 26.85 -5.53
N ALA A 158 25.80 27.18 -5.39
CA ALA A 158 24.97 26.79 -4.24
C ALA A 158 24.77 25.26 -4.19
N ILE A 159 24.47 24.64 -5.33
CA ILE A 159 24.31 23.17 -5.43
C ILE A 159 25.60 22.45 -5.04
N ARG A 160 26.76 22.88 -5.56
CA ARG A 160 28.06 22.29 -5.19
C ARG A 160 28.42 22.43 -3.73
N LYS A 161 27.92 23.47 -3.07
CA LYS A 161 28.19 23.73 -1.64
C LYS A 161 27.27 22.94 -0.73
N ASN A 162 25.98 22.86 -1.07
CA ASN A 162 24.94 22.38 -0.14
C ASN A 162 24.30 21.07 -0.60
N GLY A 163 24.60 20.58 -1.82
CA GLY A 163 23.89 19.45 -2.42
C GLY A 163 24.24 18.08 -1.84
N PHE A 164 25.29 17.98 -1.04
CA PHE A 164 25.65 16.73 -0.36
C PHE A 164 24.68 16.39 0.80
N ASP A 165 24.08 17.42 1.40
CA ASP A 165 23.14 17.28 2.52
C ASP A 165 21.69 17.37 2.00
N LYS A 166 21.44 17.02 0.72
CA LYS A 166 20.12 17.06 0.10
C LYS A 166 19.75 15.70 -0.44
N GLU A 167 18.51 15.31 -0.23
CA GLU A 167 17.94 14.06 -0.71
C GLU A 167 18.13 13.91 -2.21
N THR A 168 17.78 14.94 -2.94
CA THR A 168 18.01 15.01 -4.39
C THR A 168 18.36 16.41 -4.86
N ILE A 169 19.22 16.48 -5.89
CA ILE A 169 19.52 17.72 -6.63
C ILE A 169 19.04 17.67 -8.08
N ASN A 170 18.35 16.58 -8.46
CA ASN A 170 17.84 16.41 -9.83
C ASN A 170 16.84 17.50 -10.21
N ASN A 171 15.98 17.86 -9.25
CA ASN A 171 15.07 18.97 -9.35
C ASN A 171 15.38 20.00 -8.25
N CYS A 172 15.57 21.24 -8.67
CA CYS A 172 15.78 22.35 -7.75
C CYS A 172 14.54 23.25 -7.79
N TYR A 173 14.01 23.60 -6.63
CA TYR A 173 12.76 24.33 -6.50
C TYR A 173 13.04 25.82 -6.36
N VAL A 174 12.32 26.64 -7.12
CA VAL A 174 12.48 28.09 -7.11
C VAL A 174 11.43 28.70 -6.22
N THR A 175 11.88 29.43 -5.19
CA THR A 175 11.01 30.09 -4.23
C THR A 175 11.24 31.57 -4.19
N ASP A 176 10.19 32.33 -3.89
CA ASP A 176 10.29 33.75 -3.61
C ASP A 176 10.84 34.05 -2.19
N ARG A 177 10.74 35.32 -1.75
CA ARG A 177 11.24 35.74 -0.41
C ARG A 177 10.44 35.14 0.75
N ASP A 178 9.17 34.83 0.52
CA ASP A 178 8.23 34.28 1.49
C ASP A 178 8.18 32.74 1.43
N ARG A 179 9.12 32.12 0.69
CA ARG A 179 9.21 30.68 0.42
C ARG A 179 8.05 30.12 -0.41
N THR A 180 7.27 30.98 -1.07
CA THR A 180 6.23 30.51 -2.00
C THR A 180 6.90 29.80 -3.18
N LEU A 181 6.41 28.61 -3.53
CA LEU A 181 6.89 27.84 -4.67
C LEU A 181 6.44 28.53 -5.98
N ILE A 182 7.37 28.98 -6.79
CA ILE A 182 7.12 29.72 -8.04
C ILE A 182 7.63 29.02 -9.30
N GLY A 183 8.46 27.98 -9.14
CA GLY A 183 8.99 27.25 -10.28
C GLY A 183 9.86 26.08 -9.89
N VAL A 184 10.23 25.28 -10.88
CA VAL A 184 11.19 24.18 -10.77
C VAL A 184 12.22 24.25 -11.90
N VAL A 185 13.47 23.91 -11.60
CA VAL A 185 14.56 23.81 -12.59
C VAL A 185 15.27 22.50 -12.41
N SER A 186 15.40 21.72 -13.48
CA SER A 186 16.19 20.49 -13.43
C SER A 186 17.69 20.78 -13.43
N LEU A 187 18.48 19.98 -12.71
CA LEU A 187 19.94 20.05 -12.78
C LEU A 187 20.44 19.94 -14.23
N ARG A 188 19.77 19.12 -15.05
CA ARG A 188 20.08 19.01 -16.49
C ARG A 188 19.98 20.34 -17.22
N ALA A 189 18.94 21.15 -16.94
CA ALA A 189 18.79 22.46 -17.57
C ALA A 189 19.90 23.40 -17.14
N LEU A 190 20.27 23.42 -15.87
CA LEU A 190 21.38 24.22 -15.33
C LEU A 190 22.72 23.86 -15.99
N VAL A 191 23.01 22.55 -16.11
CA VAL A 191 24.28 22.08 -16.73
C VAL A 191 24.36 22.39 -18.22
N LEU A 192 23.20 22.42 -18.92
CA LEU A 192 23.15 22.67 -20.38
C LEU A 192 22.97 24.15 -20.74
N SER A 193 22.94 25.07 -19.77
CA SER A 193 22.91 26.51 -20.01
C SER A 193 24.13 26.93 -20.86
N LYS A 194 23.88 27.82 -21.83
CA LYS A 194 24.92 28.33 -22.75
C LYS A 194 25.57 29.61 -22.24
N ASP A 195 24.90 30.35 -21.36
CA ASP A 195 25.40 31.60 -20.79
C ASP A 195 25.14 31.64 -19.27
N PRO A 196 25.82 30.76 -18.50
CA PRO A 196 25.53 30.56 -17.09
C PRO A 196 25.77 31.79 -16.20
N ASP A 197 26.53 32.78 -16.68
CA ASP A 197 26.85 33.99 -15.93
C ASP A 197 25.78 35.09 -16.08
N ASN A 198 25.00 35.06 -17.16
CA ASN A 198 23.98 36.08 -17.43
C ASN A 198 22.54 35.52 -17.42
N GLU A 199 22.35 34.25 -17.68
CA GLU A 199 21.03 33.61 -17.68
C GLU A 199 20.50 33.48 -16.26
N LEU A 200 19.29 34.00 -16.01
CA LEU A 200 18.67 33.99 -14.69
C LEU A 200 17.78 32.77 -14.51
N ILE A 201 17.69 32.27 -13.30
CA ILE A 201 16.87 31.10 -12.95
C ILE A 201 15.41 31.30 -13.33
N ARG A 202 14.83 32.51 -13.14
CA ARG A 202 13.44 32.82 -13.53
C ARG A 202 13.16 32.70 -15.04
N ASP A 203 14.21 32.83 -15.88
CA ASP A 203 14.06 32.81 -17.34
C ASP A 203 14.09 31.37 -17.89
N MET A 204 14.53 30.41 -17.07
CA MET A 204 14.65 28.98 -17.43
C MET A 204 13.81 28.03 -16.58
N MET A 205 13.20 28.50 -15.50
CA MET A 205 12.35 27.67 -14.66
C MET A 205 11.04 27.35 -15.38
N ASP A 206 10.48 26.18 -15.07
CA ASP A 206 9.10 25.86 -15.39
C ASP A 206 8.22 26.39 -14.25
N ASP A 207 7.26 27.25 -14.58
CA ASP A 207 6.33 27.88 -13.64
C ASP A 207 5.04 27.04 -13.45
N ASN A 208 4.84 26.02 -14.29
CA ASN A 208 3.71 25.08 -14.16
C ASN A 208 4.08 23.90 -13.26
N VAL A 209 4.32 24.17 -11.99
CA VAL A 209 4.77 23.16 -11.04
C VAL A 209 3.59 22.38 -10.49
N VAL A 210 3.60 21.07 -10.68
CA VAL A 210 2.70 20.14 -9.98
C VAL A 210 3.20 19.99 -8.55
N SER A 211 2.34 20.29 -7.57
CA SER A 211 2.63 20.23 -6.15
C SER A 211 1.47 19.63 -5.38
N VAL A 212 1.73 19.06 -4.23
CA VAL A 212 0.72 18.50 -3.32
C VAL A 212 0.65 19.33 -2.03
N SER A 213 -0.48 19.27 -1.34
CA SER A 213 -0.64 19.86 0.00
C SER A 213 -0.07 18.91 1.05
N THR A 214 0.39 19.44 2.18
CA THR A 214 0.81 18.63 3.36
C THR A 214 -0.24 17.65 3.85
N THR A 215 -1.52 17.88 3.55
CA THR A 215 -2.65 17.03 3.96
C THR A 215 -3.16 16.12 2.85
N THR A 216 -2.51 16.09 1.70
CA THR A 216 -2.85 15.16 0.61
C THR A 216 -2.51 13.75 1.06
N ASP A 217 -3.41 12.80 0.82
CA ASP A 217 -3.23 11.40 1.13
C ASP A 217 -2.01 10.82 0.38
N GLN A 218 -1.24 9.94 1.03
CA GLN A 218 -0.04 9.34 0.44
C GLN A 218 -0.36 8.48 -0.79
N GLU A 219 -1.53 7.83 -0.84
CA GLU A 219 -1.98 7.07 -2.00
C GLU A 219 -2.17 8.00 -3.21
N ASP A 220 -2.84 9.15 -3.03
CA ASP A 220 -3.01 10.17 -4.07
C ASP A 220 -1.65 10.69 -4.57
N VAL A 221 -0.69 10.90 -3.66
CA VAL A 221 0.68 11.32 -4.01
C VAL A 221 1.36 10.25 -4.86
N SER A 222 1.29 8.99 -4.46
CA SER A 222 1.91 7.87 -5.18
C SER A 222 1.35 7.72 -6.60
N GLN A 223 0.03 7.88 -6.77
CA GLN A 223 -0.62 7.89 -8.09
C GLN A 223 -0.14 9.05 -8.99
N MET A 224 0.22 10.21 -8.41
CA MET A 224 0.80 11.31 -9.18
C MET A 224 2.18 10.97 -9.73
N PHE A 225 3.00 10.21 -9.01
CA PHE A 225 4.28 9.71 -9.53
C PHE A 225 4.08 8.80 -10.75
N GLU A 226 3.14 7.86 -10.68
CA GLU A 226 2.79 7.00 -11.82
C GLU A 226 2.32 7.81 -13.03
N LYS A 227 1.44 8.79 -12.79
CA LYS A 227 0.82 9.60 -13.84
C LYS A 227 1.79 10.53 -14.55
N TYR A 228 2.68 11.19 -13.81
CA TYR A 228 3.56 12.23 -14.34
C TYR A 228 5.00 11.75 -14.58
N GLY A 229 5.42 10.64 -13.99
CA GLY A 229 6.77 10.10 -14.09
C GLY A 229 7.83 11.02 -13.47
N TYR A 230 7.47 11.73 -12.40
CA TYR A 230 8.39 12.61 -11.68
C TYR A 230 9.37 11.81 -10.81
N LEU A 231 10.51 12.41 -10.47
CA LEU A 231 11.47 11.85 -9.52
C LEU A 231 11.27 12.40 -8.11
N ALA A 232 10.65 13.57 -7.99
CA ALA A 232 10.25 14.17 -6.73
C ALA A 232 9.07 15.12 -6.96
N ILE A 233 8.15 15.21 -6.00
CA ILE A 233 6.99 16.10 -6.03
C ILE A 233 7.10 17.06 -4.84
N PRO A 234 7.02 18.39 -5.05
CA PRO A 234 7.07 19.36 -3.99
C PRO A 234 5.79 19.38 -3.16
N VAL A 235 5.97 19.45 -1.86
CA VAL A 235 4.89 19.58 -0.87
C VAL A 235 4.81 21.03 -0.41
N VAL A 236 3.59 21.58 -0.42
CA VAL A 236 3.32 22.96 -0.05
C VAL A 236 2.29 23.05 1.08
N ASP A 237 2.41 24.09 1.89
CA ASP A 237 1.41 24.41 2.91
C ASP A 237 0.18 25.13 2.30
N ASN A 238 -0.79 25.47 3.15
CA ASN A 238 -2.00 26.18 2.75
C ASN A 238 -1.73 27.57 2.13
N GLU A 239 -0.55 28.15 2.38
CA GLU A 239 -0.12 29.45 1.82
C GLU A 239 0.77 29.27 0.58
N LYS A 240 0.86 28.03 0.04
CA LYS A 240 1.71 27.61 -1.07
C LYS A 240 3.21 27.80 -0.85
N ARG A 241 3.64 27.81 0.42
CA ARG A 241 5.05 27.80 0.75
C ARG A 241 5.59 26.37 0.62
N LEU A 242 6.76 26.26 0.04
CA LEU A 242 7.47 24.98 -0.07
C LEU A 242 7.93 24.52 1.31
N VAL A 243 7.46 23.35 1.75
CA VAL A 243 7.78 22.78 3.06
C VAL A 243 8.64 21.52 2.95
N GLY A 244 8.47 20.72 1.88
CA GLY A 244 9.21 19.50 1.68
C GLY A 244 9.09 18.99 0.24
N ILE A 245 9.58 17.80 0.03
CA ILE A 245 9.39 17.00 -1.19
C ILE A 245 9.10 15.55 -0.80
N VAL A 246 8.31 14.85 -1.61
CA VAL A 246 8.26 13.38 -1.58
C VAL A 246 9.09 12.87 -2.75
N THR A 247 9.84 11.81 -2.56
CA THR A 247 10.71 11.23 -3.58
C THR A 247 10.08 10.00 -4.24
N ILE A 248 10.64 9.52 -5.35
CA ILE A 248 10.09 8.39 -6.11
C ILE A 248 10.30 7.05 -5.39
N ASP A 249 11.38 6.89 -4.65
CA ASP A 249 11.70 5.71 -3.85
C ASP A 249 10.67 5.52 -2.73
N ASP A 250 10.37 6.57 -1.94
CA ASP A 250 9.30 6.57 -0.95
C ASP A 250 7.94 6.28 -1.60
N ALA A 251 7.65 6.93 -2.73
CA ALA A 251 6.40 6.69 -3.45
C ALA A 251 6.26 5.23 -3.91
N ILE A 252 7.35 4.55 -4.28
CA ILE A 252 7.32 3.11 -4.64
C ILE A 252 7.02 2.25 -3.41
N SER A 253 7.61 2.56 -2.26
CA SER A 253 7.33 1.86 -1.00
C SER A 253 5.87 2.04 -0.58
N ILE A 254 5.37 3.28 -0.57
CA ILE A 254 3.97 3.61 -0.31
C ILE A 254 3.03 2.82 -1.24
N MET A 255 3.28 2.79 -2.55
CA MET A 255 2.46 2.02 -3.50
C MET A 255 2.43 0.53 -3.18
N GLN A 256 3.52 -0.04 -2.68
CA GLN A 256 3.60 -1.45 -2.30
C GLN A 256 2.83 -1.72 -1.00
N ASP A 257 2.93 -0.82 -0.04
CA ASP A 257 2.25 -0.94 1.26
C ASP A 257 0.74 -0.76 1.11
N GLU A 258 0.29 0.25 0.37
CA GLU A 258 -1.13 0.45 0.02
C GLU A 258 -1.71 -0.77 -0.73
N ALA A 259 -0.99 -1.30 -1.72
CA ALA A 259 -1.44 -2.51 -2.43
C ALA A 259 -1.52 -3.73 -1.50
N SER A 260 -0.62 -3.84 -0.53
CA SER A 260 -0.61 -4.92 0.46
C SER A 260 -1.75 -4.76 1.47
N GLU A 261 -2.02 -3.53 1.89
CA GLU A 261 -3.15 -3.18 2.75
C GLU A 261 -4.48 -3.49 2.07
N ASP A 262 -4.65 -3.06 0.82
CA ASP A 262 -5.82 -3.34 0.00
C ASP A 262 -6.08 -4.85 -0.14
N ILE A 263 -5.04 -5.63 -0.43
CA ILE A 263 -5.16 -7.10 -0.48
C ILE A 263 -5.61 -7.67 0.86
N ALA A 264 -5.11 -7.17 1.97
CA ALA A 264 -5.53 -7.62 3.30
C ALA A 264 -7.00 -7.26 3.57
N LYS A 265 -7.40 -6.00 3.35
CA LYS A 265 -8.77 -5.50 3.50
C LYS A 265 -9.76 -6.27 2.60
N MET A 266 -9.40 -6.49 1.32
CA MET A 266 -10.21 -7.27 0.37
C MET A 266 -10.42 -8.72 0.81
N ASN A 267 -9.57 -9.27 1.66
CA ASN A 267 -9.71 -10.60 2.23
C ASN A 267 -10.25 -10.61 3.67
N ALA A 268 -10.78 -9.49 4.13
CA ALA A 268 -11.26 -9.30 5.51
C ALA A 268 -10.20 -9.66 6.55
N MET A 269 -9.00 -9.14 6.37
CA MET A 269 -7.87 -9.25 7.30
C MET A 269 -7.40 -7.85 7.70
N GLY A 270 -6.87 -7.69 8.92
CA GLY A 270 -6.12 -6.50 9.26
C GLY A 270 -4.78 -6.48 8.50
N PRO A 271 -4.33 -5.29 8.05
CA PRO A 271 -3.02 -5.15 7.41
C PRO A 271 -1.88 -5.46 8.39
N SER A 272 -0.71 -5.70 7.86
CA SER A 272 0.51 -5.90 8.65
C SER A 272 1.73 -5.64 7.76
N ASP A 273 2.62 -4.78 8.23
CA ASP A 273 3.86 -4.39 7.56
C ASP A 273 4.98 -5.41 7.77
N LYS A 274 4.73 -6.40 8.65
CA LYS A 274 5.72 -7.43 8.99
C LYS A 274 5.71 -8.60 8.02
N PRO A 275 6.89 -9.09 7.60
CA PRO A 275 7.01 -10.34 6.86
C PRO A 275 6.32 -11.50 7.59
N TYR A 276 5.68 -12.39 6.85
CA TYR A 276 4.85 -13.48 7.39
C TYR A 276 5.52 -14.29 8.52
N PHE A 277 6.80 -14.63 8.36
CA PHE A 277 7.54 -15.44 9.35
C PHE A 277 8.00 -14.66 10.60
N LYS A 278 7.97 -13.32 10.54
CA LYS A 278 8.26 -12.44 11.69
C LYS A 278 7.01 -12.10 12.50
N GLN A 279 5.82 -12.30 11.93
CA GLN A 279 4.56 -12.10 12.65
C GLN A 279 4.36 -13.14 13.73
N SER A 280 4.01 -12.71 14.94
CA SER A 280 3.66 -13.63 16.02
C SER A 280 2.30 -14.29 15.77
N MET A 281 2.08 -15.48 16.35
CA MET A 281 0.78 -16.18 16.29
C MET A 281 -0.37 -15.32 16.81
N TRP A 282 -0.11 -14.45 17.78
CA TRP A 282 -1.13 -13.56 18.36
C TRP A 282 -1.47 -12.38 17.43
N GLU A 283 -0.52 -11.83 16.69
CA GLU A 283 -0.74 -10.82 15.67
C GLU A 283 -1.60 -11.39 14.54
N LEU A 284 -1.21 -12.54 13.99
CA LEU A 284 -1.99 -13.25 12.98
C LEU A 284 -3.42 -13.53 13.44
N TYR A 285 -3.60 -13.94 14.70
CA TYR A 285 -4.91 -14.16 15.29
C TYR A 285 -5.72 -12.86 15.39
N LYS A 286 -5.14 -11.80 15.92
CA LYS A 286 -5.82 -10.50 16.09
C LYS A 286 -6.27 -9.89 14.74
N ASN A 287 -5.46 -10.04 13.70
CA ASN A 287 -5.76 -9.49 12.38
C ASN A 287 -6.87 -10.27 11.65
N ARG A 288 -7.14 -11.52 12.02
CA ARG A 288 -8.14 -12.38 11.35
C ARG A 288 -9.40 -12.63 12.17
N ALA A 289 -9.28 -12.82 13.48
CA ALA A 289 -10.38 -13.26 14.33
C ALA A 289 -11.58 -12.31 14.37
N PRO A 290 -11.43 -10.98 14.46
CA PRO A 290 -12.56 -10.06 14.48
C PRO A 290 -13.43 -10.17 13.24
N TRP A 291 -12.81 -10.22 12.07
CA TRP A 291 -13.51 -10.36 10.79
C TRP A 291 -14.23 -11.71 10.66
N LEU A 292 -13.56 -12.80 11.03
CA LEU A 292 -14.19 -14.13 11.01
C LEU A 292 -15.39 -14.23 11.95
N LEU A 293 -15.32 -13.62 13.13
CA LEU A 293 -16.45 -13.54 14.06
C LEU A 293 -17.60 -12.71 13.48
N PHE A 294 -17.30 -11.57 12.89
CA PHE A 294 -18.30 -10.74 12.22
C PHE A 294 -19.01 -11.52 11.10
N LEU A 295 -18.26 -12.19 10.23
CA LEU A 295 -18.81 -12.99 9.13
C LEU A 295 -19.62 -14.19 9.64
N MET A 296 -19.19 -14.84 10.73
CA MET A 296 -19.95 -15.91 11.38
C MET A 296 -21.30 -15.41 11.90
N ILE A 297 -21.34 -14.23 12.53
CA ILE A 297 -22.59 -13.62 12.99
C ILE A 297 -23.48 -13.28 11.78
N SER A 298 -22.91 -12.70 10.73
CA SER A 298 -23.63 -12.34 9.51
C SER A 298 -24.24 -13.56 8.81
N SER A 299 -23.58 -14.72 8.83
CA SER A 299 -24.11 -15.98 8.25
C SER A 299 -25.38 -16.48 8.94
N THR A 300 -25.69 -15.95 10.12
CA THR A 300 -26.96 -16.24 10.84
C THR A 300 -28.17 -15.80 10.02
N PHE A 301 -28.06 -14.74 9.22
CA PHE A 301 -29.15 -14.27 8.36
C PHE A 301 -29.52 -15.35 7.30
N SER A 302 -28.51 -15.95 6.65
CA SER A 302 -28.74 -17.05 5.70
C SER A 302 -29.44 -18.25 6.39
N SER A 303 -29.01 -18.58 7.59
CA SER A 303 -29.65 -19.65 8.40
C SER A 303 -31.12 -19.33 8.76
N MET A 304 -31.42 -18.05 9.05
CA MET A 304 -32.81 -17.62 9.31
C MET A 304 -33.71 -17.76 8.06
N VAL A 305 -33.15 -17.39 6.90
CA VAL A 305 -33.86 -17.56 5.62
C VAL A 305 -34.18 -19.04 5.38
N ILE A 306 -33.19 -19.93 5.50
CA ILE A 306 -33.36 -21.39 5.30
C ILE A 306 -34.47 -21.92 6.21
N ARG A 307 -34.44 -21.57 7.51
CA ARG A 307 -35.48 -21.97 8.47
C ARG A 307 -36.89 -21.46 8.09
N GLY A 308 -36.97 -20.25 7.55
CA GLY A 308 -38.24 -19.66 7.11
C GLY A 308 -38.89 -20.39 5.93
N TYR A 309 -38.14 -21.25 5.21
CA TYR A 309 -38.62 -22.02 4.07
C TYR A 309 -38.52 -23.55 4.27
N GLU A 310 -38.48 -24.01 5.52
CA GLU A 310 -38.34 -25.44 5.89
C GLU A 310 -39.44 -26.30 5.27
N ASP A 311 -40.70 -25.80 5.26
CA ASP A 311 -41.81 -26.51 4.64
C ASP A 311 -41.62 -26.74 3.13
N ALA A 312 -41.08 -25.75 2.42
CA ALA A 312 -40.78 -25.85 1.00
C ALA A 312 -39.66 -26.87 0.71
N LEU A 313 -38.65 -26.90 1.56
CA LEU A 313 -37.54 -27.87 1.50
C LEU A 313 -38.03 -29.29 1.83
N ALA A 314 -38.93 -29.46 2.77
CA ALA A 314 -39.53 -30.74 3.08
C ALA A 314 -40.39 -31.30 1.95
N ALA A 315 -41.09 -30.40 1.21
CA ALA A 315 -41.89 -30.79 0.05
C ALA A 315 -41.07 -31.28 -1.15
N VAL A 316 -39.90 -30.67 -1.36
CA VAL A 316 -38.98 -31.01 -2.46
C VAL A 316 -37.53 -31.08 -1.97
N THR A 317 -37.17 -32.13 -1.28
CA THR A 317 -35.89 -32.31 -0.60
C THR A 317 -34.68 -32.14 -1.51
N VAL A 318 -34.81 -32.43 -2.81
CA VAL A 318 -33.73 -32.30 -3.82
C VAL A 318 -33.25 -30.86 -3.98
N LEU A 319 -34.09 -29.86 -3.62
CA LEU A 319 -33.70 -28.45 -3.67
C LEU A 319 -32.52 -28.12 -2.73
N THR A 320 -32.43 -28.81 -1.60
CA THR A 320 -31.34 -28.61 -0.63
C THR A 320 -29.95 -28.87 -1.23
N ALA A 321 -29.84 -29.83 -2.15
CA ALA A 321 -28.59 -30.23 -2.79
C ALA A 321 -27.97 -29.12 -3.66
N TYR A 322 -28.78 -28.15 -4.14
CA TYR A 322 -28.32 -27.10 -5.05
C TYR A 322 -28.07 -25.76 -4.37
N ILE A 323 -28.36 -25.64 -3.06
CA ILE A 323 -28.07 -24.41 -2.27
C ILE A 323 -26.59 -24.05 -2.36
N PRO A 324 -25.61 -24.96 -2.07
CA PRO A 324 -24.20 -24.61 -2.11
C PRO A 324 -23.74 -24.11 -3.48
N MET A 325 -24.22 -24.73 -4.57
CA MET A 325 -23.87 -24.34 -5.93
C MET A 325 -24.38 -22.92 -6.27
N LEU A 326 -25.59 -22.58 -5.83
CA LEU A 326 -26.21 -21.28 -6.12
C LEU A 326 -25.54 -20.16 -5.32
N THR A 327 -25.26 -20.39 -4.05
CA THR A 327 -24.58 -19.42 -3.17
C THR A 327 -23.14 -19.20 -3.65
N ASP A 328 -22.40 -20.27 -3.91
CA ASP A 328 -21.02 -20.20 -4.42
C ASP A 328 -20.94 -19.44 -5.76
N ALA A 329 -21.81 -19.79 -6.72
CA ALA A 329 -21.87 -19.08 -8.00
C ALA A 329 -22.17 -17.58 -7.82
N GLY A 330 -23.08 -17.24 -6.92
CA GLY A 330 -23.42 -15.86 -6.59
C GLY A 330 -22.26 -15.12 -5.94
N GLY A 331 -21.68 -15.70 -4.90
CA GLY A 331 -20.54 -15.13 -4.18
C GLY A 331 -19.36 -14.86 -5.09
N ASN A 332 -19.00 -15.83 -5.93
CA ASN A 332 -17.91 -15.68 -6.90
C ASN A 332 -18.21 -14.59 -7.95
N ALA A 333 -19.42 -14.53 -8.51
CA ALA A 333 -19.80 -13.50 -9.47
C ALA A 333 -19.75 -12.09 -8.86
N GLY A 334 -20.27 -11.93 -7.63
CA GLY A 334 -20.21 -10.67 -6.91
C GLY A 334 -18.78 -10.23 -6.59
N SER A 335 -17.96 -11.15 -6.08
CA SER A 335 -16.55 -10.87 -5.75
C SER A 335 -15.73 -10.45 -6.98
N GLN A 336 -15.95 -11.08 -8.14
CA GLN A 336 -15.27 -10.69 -9.39
C GLN A 336 -15.65 -9.28 -9.83
N SER A 337 -16.94 -8.90 -9.74
CA SER A 337 -17.39 -7.56 -10.06
C SER A 337 -16.76 -6.55 -9.08
N THR A 338 -16.86 -6.80 -7.78
CA THR A 338 -16.33 -5.92 -6.72
C THR A 338 -14.83 -5.68 -6.89
N SER A 339 -14.03 -6.75 -7.02
CA SER A 339 -12.57 -6.62 -7.18
C SER A 339 -12.19 -5.84 -8.45
N THR A 340 -12.97 -5.99 -9.54
CA THR A 340 -12.74 -5.24 -10.78
C THR A 340 -13.03 -3.75 -10.59
N ILE A 341 -14.11 -3.42 -9.88
CA ILE A 341 -14.50 -2.02 -9.61
C ILE A 341 -13.53 -1.36 -8.63
N ILE A 342 -13.18 -2.03 -7.53
CA ILE A 342 -12.19 -1.50 -6.56
C ILE A 342 -10.88 -1.18 -7.28
N ARG A 343 -10.35 -2.12 -8.07
CA ARG A 343 -9.15 -1.85 -8.86
C ARG A 343 -9.31 -0.67 -9.82
N GLY A 344 -10.46 -0.58 -10.50
CA GLY A 344 -10.72 0.52 -11.42
C GLY A 344 -10.78 1.87 -10.73
N MET A 345 -11.22 1.91 -9.46
CA MET A 345 -11.22 3.11 -8.62
C MET A 345 -9.79 3.43 -8.15
N ALA A 346 -9.06 2.46 -7.64
CA ALA A 346 -7.68 2.63 -7.18
C ALA A 346 -6.72 3.13 -8.27
N VAL A 347 -6.92 2.73 -9.54
CA VAL A 347 -6.11 3.24 -10.67
C VAL A 347 -6.70 4.49 -11.35
N GLY A 348 -7.79 5.05 -10.83
CA GLY A 348 -8.42 6.24 -11.38
C GLY A 348 -9.18 6.05 -12.71
N ASP A 349 -9.43 4.80 -13.14
CA ASP A 349 -10.22 4.48 -14.34
C ASP A 349 -11.73 4.64 -14.12
N ILE A 350 -12.17 4.57 -12.87
CA ILE A 350 -13.56 4.62 -12.45
C ILE A 350 -13.73 5.71 -11.39
N GLU A 351 -14.68 6.59 -11.61
CA GLU A 351 -15.07 7.61 -10.64
C GLU A 351 -16.47 7.34 -10.08
N PRO A 352 -16.81 7.81 -8.86
CA PRO A 352 -18.14 7.59 -8.25
C PRO A 352 -19.33 8.08 -9.06
N HIS A 353 -19.13 9.01 -9.98
CA HIS A 353 -20.17 9.49 -10.89
C HIS A 353 -20.49 8.52 -12.04
N ASP A 354 -19.64 7.53 -12.31
CA ASP A 354 -19.83 6.52 -13.36
C ASP A 354 -20.77 5.38 -12.96
N LEU A 355 -21.30 5.37 -11.73
CA LEU A 355 -22.16 4.31 -11.21
C LEU A 355 -23.26 3.83 -12.19
N PRO A 356 -24.01 4.69 -12.91
CA PRO A 356 -25.02 4.21 -13.87
C PRO A 356 -24.41 3.43 -15.04
N LYS A 357 -23.21 3.82 -15.49
CA LYS A 357 -22.49 3.13 -16.57
C LYS A 357 -21.97 1.78 -16.08
N ILE A 358 -21.45 1.71 -14.86
CA ILE A 358 -20.99 0.49 -14.20
C ILE A 358 -22.15 -0.50 -14.12
N LEU A 359 -23.25 -0.12 -13.48
CA LEU A 359 -24.41 -1.00 -13.31
C LEU A 359 -24.97 -1.52 -14.63
N TRP A 360 -25.01 -0.68 -15.67
CA TRP A 360 -25.43 -1.11 -16.99
C TRP A 360 -24.46 -2.08 -17.65
N ARG A 361 -23.16 -1.91 -17.44
CA ARG A 361 -22.12 -2.81 -17.94
C ARG A 361 -22.19 -4.15 -17.23
N GLU A 362 -22.25 -4.15 -15.90
CA GLU A 362 -22.35 -5.33 -15.06
C GLU A 362 -23.62 -6.13 -15.37
N PHE A 363 -24.76 -5.45 -15.55
CA PHE A 363 -26.02 -6.10 -15.93
C PHE A 363 -25.90 -6.86 -17.25
N ARG A 364 -25.27 -6.29 -18.27
CA ARG A 364 -25.09 -6.98 -19.57
C ARG A 364 -24.14 -8.17 -19.47
N ILE A 365 -23.08 -8.03 -18.70
CA ILE A 365 -22.12 -9.11 -18.45
C ILE A 365 -22.82 -10.24 -17.67
N ALA A 366 -23.62 -9.89 -16.66
CA ALA A 366 -24.40 -10.84 -15.86
C ALA A 366 -25.37 -11.68 -16.68
N ILE A 367 -26.04 -11.09 -17.67
CA ILE A 367 -26.93 -11.84 -18.58
C ILE A 367 -26.12 -12.87 -19.40
N LEU A 368 -24.96 -12.49 -19.91
CA LEU A 368 -24.11 -13.39 -20.68
C LEU A 368 -23.60 -14.55 -19.81
N TRP A 369 -23.05 -14.25 -18.65
CA TRP A 369 -22.53 -15.25 -17.70
C TRP A 369 -23.64 -16.12 -17.13
N GLY A 370 -24.70 -15.50 -16.61
CA GLY A 370 -25.85 -16.20 -16.05
C GLY A 370 -26.52 -17.12 -17.06
N GLY A 371 -26.68 -16.67 -18.31
CA GLY A 371 -27.22 -17.49 -19.39
C GLY A 371 -26.32 -18.69 -19.74
N THR A 372 -25.01 -18.45 -19.84
CA THR A 372 -24.03 -19.52 -20.12
C THR A 372 -24.02 -20.57 -19.01
N LEU A 373 -23.91 -20.13 -17.76
CA LEU A 373 -23.91 -21.02 -16.61
C LEU A 373 -25.22 -21.78 -16.47
N ALA A 374 -26.36 -21.13 -16.68
CA ALA A 374 -27.68 -21.78 -16.63
C ALA A 374 -27.83 -22.82 -17.73
N LEU A 375 -27.37 -22.56 -18.95
CA LEU A 375 -27.40 -23.52 -20.05
C LEU A 375 -26.57 -24.76 -19.75
N CYS A 376 -25.33 -24.57 -19.34
CA CYS A 376 -24.43 -25.67 -18.96
C CYS A 376 -25.00 -26.48 -17.77
N ASN A 377 -25.49 -25.78 -16.74
CA ASN A 377 -26.06 -26.44 -15.59
C ASN A 377 -27.37 -27.15 -15.89
N PHE A 378 -28.21 -26.62 -16.75
CA PHE A 378 -29.44 -27.30 -17.18
C PHE A 378 -29.11 -28.63 -17.88
N ALA A 379 -28.14 -28.64 -18.79
CA ALA A 379 -27.68 -29.84 -19.41
C ALA A 379 -27.14 -30.85 -18.37
N LYS A 380 -26.32 -30.42 -17.41
CA LYS A 380 -25.84 -31.24 -16.30
C LYS A 380 -26.98 -31.85 -15.50
N LEU A 381 -27.94 -31.03 -15.08
CA LEU A 381 -29.06 -31.46 -14.22
C LEU A 381 -29.93 -32.52 -14.88
N ILE A 382 -30.19 -32.38 -16.18
CA ILE A 382 -31.01 -33.32 -16.94
C ILE A 382 -30.24 -34.59 -17.28
N PHE A 383 -29.02 -34.48 -17.84
CA PHE A 383 -28.32 -35.62 -18.43
C PHE A 383 -27.43 -36.37 -17.41
N LEU A 384 -26.88 -35.68 -16.41
CA LEU A 384 -26.00 -36.31 -15.41
C LEU A 384 -26.73 -36.59 -14.09
N ASP A 385 -27.50 -35.63 -13.59
CA ASP A 385 -28.15 -35.76 -12.30
C ASP A 385 -29.55 -36.39 -12.39
N GLY A 386 -30.13 -36.50 -13.61
CA GLY A 386 -31.46 -37.11 -13.81
C GLY A 386 -32.62 -36.34 -13.15
N ILE A 387 -32.49 -35.05 -12.99
CA ILE A 387 -33.44 -34.19 -12.27
C ILE A 387 -34.66 -33.88 -13.16
N ALA A 388 -35.83 -33.83 -12.54
CA ALA A 388 -37.07 -33.49 -13.25
C ALA A 388 -36.99 -32.06 -13.82
N PRO A 389 -37.42 -31.85 -15.09
CA PRO A 389 -37.29 -30.54 -15.75
C PRO A 389 -37.86 -29.35 -15.00
N PRO A 390 -38.93 -29.42 -14.24
CA PRO A 390 -39.44 -28.28 -13.42
C PRO A 390 -38.43 -27.86 -12.35
N VAL A 391 -37.79 -28.81 -11.68
CA VAL A 391 -36.76 -28.52 -10.63
C VAL A 391 -35.52 -27.96 -11.29
N ALA A 392 -35.08 -28.53 -12.40
CA ALA A 392 -33.94 -28.00 -13.18
C ALA A 392 -34.20 -26.55 -13.63
N ALA A 393 -35.42 -26.22 -14.04
CA ALA A 393 -35.81 -24.88 -14.45
C ALA A 393 -35.74 -23.89 -13.24
N VAL A 394 -36.19 -24.30 -12.04
CA VAL A 394 -36.09 -23.49 -10.80
C VAL A 394 -34.62 -23.18 -10.53
N VAL A 395 -33.74 -24.18 -10.52
CA VAL A 395 -32.32 -24.01 -10.22
C VAL A 395 -31.64 -23.09 -11.24
N CYS A 396 -31.90 -23.30 -12.55
CA CYS A 396 -31.29 -22.49 -13.60
C CYS A 396 -31.80 -21.05 -13.64
N LEU A 397 -33.11 -20.83 -13.42
CA LEU A 397 -33.67 -19.49 -13.34
C LEU A 397 -33.10 -18.74 -12.12
N THR A 398 -33.02 -19.43 -10.99
CA THR A 398 -32.36 -18.86 -9.79
C THR A 398 -30.91 -18.49 -10.09
N LEU A 399 -30.15 -19.34 -10.74
CA LEU A 399 -28.76 -19.09 -11.09
C LEU A 399 -28.61 -17.80 -11.93
N ILE A 400 -29.46 -17.59 -12.93
CA ILE A 400 -29.46 -16.35 -13.72
C ILE A 400 -29.76 -15.14 -12.84
N CYS A 401 -30.82 -15.20 -12.03
CA CYS A 401 -31.21 -14.10 -11.14
C CYS A 401 -30.10 -13.79 -10.12
N THR A 402 -29.52 -14.83 -9.55
CA THR A 402 -28.43 -14.71 -8.56
C THR A 402 -27.22 -14.00 -9.18
N VAL A 403 -26.75 -14.45 -10.35
CA VAL A 403 -25.58 -13.83 -11.02
C VAL A 403 -25.87 -12.37 -11.35
N ILE A 404 -27.07 -12.03 -11.83
CA ILE A 404 -27.45 -10.64 -12.12
C ILE A 404 -27.42 -9.79 -10.84
N LEU A 405 -28.06 -10.24 -9.77
CA LEU A 405 -28.10 -9.51 -8.52
C LEU A 405 -26.72 -9.36 -7.90
N SER A 406 -25.93 -10.44 -7.93
CA SER A 406 -24.58 -10.46 -7.37
C SER A 406 -23.64 -9.47 -8.05
N GLN A 407 -23.64 -9.43 -9.38
CA GLN A 407 -22.80 -8.48 -10.12
C GLN A 407 -23.26 -7.04 -9.93
N LEU A 408 -24.57 -6.79 -9.86
CA LEU A 408 -25.08 -5.45 -9.55
C LEU A 408 -24.73 -5.00 -8.14
N ILE A 409 -24.83 -5.89 -7.15
CA ILE A 409 -24.43 -5.61 -5.76
C ILE A 409 -22.92 -5.38 -5.71
N GLY A 410 -22.13 -6.24 -6.36
CA GLY A 410 -20.69 -6.13 -6.42
C GLY A 410 -20.20 -4.84 -7.07
N GLY A 411 -20.86 -4.37 -8.12
CA GLY A 411 -20.56 -3.10 -8.75
C GLY A 411 -21.07 -1.86 -7.99
N LEU A 412 -22.09 -2.02 -7.15
CA LEU A 412 -22.69 -0.93 -6.38
C LEU A 412 -21.92 -0.62 -5.10
N LEU A 413 -21.59 -1.65 -4.32
CA LEU A 413 -21.13 -1.50 -2.93
C LEU A 413 -19.82 -0.71 -2.81
N PRO A 414 -18.77 -0.93 -3.62
CA PRO A 414 -17.53 -0.15 -3.53
C PRO A 414 -17.76 1.34 -3.80
N VAL A 415 -18.55 1.66 -4.84
CA VAL A 415 -18.87 3.04 -5.20
C VAL A 415 -19.69 3.76 -4.13
N VAL A 416 -20.56 3.03 -3.43
CA VAL A 416 -21.34 3.58 -2.31
C VAL A 416 -20.44 3.78 -1.09
N ALA A 417 -19.51 2.86 -0.83
CA ALA A 417 -18.55 2.97 0.26
C ALA A 417 -17.72 4.25 0.12
N GLU A 418 -17.12 4.48 -1.05
CA GLU A 418 -16.34 5.70 -1.33
C GLU A 418 -17.17 6.98 -1.16
N LYS A 419 -18.39 7.00 -1.66
CA LYS A 419 -19.31 8.15 -1.45
C LYS A 419 -19.65 8.43 0.01
N LEU A 420 -19.52 7.45 0.86
CA LEU A 420 -19.73 7.55 2.30
C LEU A 420 -18.42 7.77 3.06
N ASN A 421 -17.32 7.98 2.36
CA ASN A 421 -15.94 8.07 2.89
C ASN A 421 -15.54 6.80 3.69
N PHE A 422 -15.97 5.64 3.24
CA PHE A 422 -15.45 4.34 3.67
C PHE A 422 -14.54 3.78 2.59
N ASP A 423 -13.48 3.10 3.00
CA ASP A 423 -12.59 2.41 2.10
C ASP A 423 -13.33 1.34 1.26
N PRO A 424 -13.31 1.44 -0.08
CA PRO A 424 -13.95 0.47 -0.95
C PRO A 424 -13.42 -0.96 -0.80
N ALA A 425 -12.16 -1.15 -0.43
CA ALA A 425 -11.53 -2.46 -0.26
C ALA A 425 -12.22 -3.31 0.83
N VAL A 426 -12.72 -2.66 1.88
CA VAL A 426 -13.49 -3.32 2.95
C VAL A 426 -14.79 -3.96 2.45
N MET A 427 -15.37 -3.46 1.35
CA MET A 427 -16.60 -3.98 0.73
C MET A 427 -16.35 -5.21 -0.16
N ALA A 428 -15.16 -5.78 -0.14
CA ALA A 428 -14.77 -6.88 -1.02
C ALA A 428 -15.33 -8.25 -0.61
N SER A 429 -14.70 -9.30 -1.08
CA SER A 429 -15.19 -10.67 -1.20
C SER A 429 -16.01 -11.22 -0.01
N PRO A 430 -15.56 -11.18 1.25
CA PRO A 430 -16.30 -11.87 2.32
C PRO A 430 -17.62 -11.18 2.72
N LEU A 431 -17.70 -9.85 2.62
CA LEU A 431 -18.93 -9.13 2.91
C LEU A 431 -19.95 -9.33 1.77
N ILE A 432 -19.48 -9.26 0.53
CA ILE A 432 -20.29 -9.53 -0.67
C ILE A 432 -20.89 -10.92 -0.61
N THR A 433 -20.09 -11.96 -0.35
CA THR A 433 -20.58 -13.33 -0.29
C THR A 433 -21.70 -13.48 0.72
N THR A 434 -21.59 -12.88 1.91
CA THR A 434 -22.63 -12.95 2.94
C THR A 434 -23.96 -12.28 2.50
N ILE A 435 -23.87 -11.12 1.85
CA ILE A 435 -25.06 -10.40 1.34
C ILE A 435 -25.70 -11.21 0.19
N VAL A 436 -24.86 -11.69 -0.72
CA VAL A 436 -25.29 -12.44 -1.90
C VAL A 436 -25.89 -13.79 -1.50
N ASP A 437 -25.31 -14.51 -0.54
CA ASP A 437 -25.85 -15.78 -0.05
C ASP A 437 -27.28 -15.63 0.46
N THR A 438 -27.49 -14.65 1.32
CA THR A 438 -28.83 -14.36 1.86
C THR A 438 -29.82 -13.99 0.76
N THR A 439 -29.40 -13.15 -0.19
CA THR A 439 -30.23 -12.70 -1.30
C THR A 439 -30.54 -13.87 -2.25
N THR A 440 -29.54 -14.69 -2.56
CA THR A 440 -29.68 -15.89 -3.39
C THR A 440 -30.69 -16.87 -2.81
N LEU A 441 -30.62 -17.13 -1.51
CA LEU A 441 -31.58 -18.02 -0.83
C LEU A 441 -33.00 -17.48 -0.89
N LEU A 442 -33.21 -16.19 -0.67
CA LEU A 442 -34.49 -15.53 -0.80
C LEU A 442 -35.06 -15.68 -2.22
N VAL A 443 -34.27 -15.42 -3.24
CA VAL A 443 -34.65 -15.57 -4.65
C VAL A 443 -34.98 -17.03 -4.96
N TYR A 444 -34.12 -17.96 -4.52
CA TYR A 444 -34.25 -19.38 -4.77
C TYR A 444 -35.58 -19.93 -4.24
N PHE A 445 -35.86 -19.70 -2.98
CA PHE A 445 -37.08 -20.23 -2.36
C PHE A 445 -38.33 -19.58 -2.92
N ASN A 446 -38.31 -18.28 -3.24
CA ASN A 446 -39.44 -17.63 -3.87
C ASN A 446 -39.70 -18.18 -5.29
N ILE A 447 -38.68 -18.40 -6.11
CA ILE A 447 -38.83 -19.01 -7.42
C ILE A 447 -39.35 -20.46 -7.29
N ALA A 448 -38.79 -21.23 -6.36
CA ALA A 448 -39.27 -22.60 -6.09
C ALA A 448 -40.73 -22.63 -5.71
N ARG A 449 -41.13 -21.75 -4.80
CA ARG A 449 -42.50 -21.63 -4.32
C ARG A 449 -43.50 -21.32 -5.45
N VAL A 450 -43.12 -20.38 -6.32
CA VAL A 450 -43.99 -19.98 -7.44
C VAL A 450 -44.08 -21.05 -8.53
N LEU A 451 -42.94 -21.62 -8.95
CA LEU A 451 -42.88 -22.55 -10.07
C LEU A 451 -43.34 -23.98 -9.69
N LEU A 452 -43.01 -24.43 -8.49
CA LEU A 452 -43.37 -25.78 -8.03
C LEU A 452 -44.72 -25.79 -7.23
N ARG A 453 -45.25 -24.59 -6.92
CA ARG A 453 -46.52 -24.42 -6.18
C ARG A 453 -46.49 -25.09 -4.79
N ILE A 454 -45.39 -24.95 -4.08
CA ILE A 454 -45.17 -25.50 -2.73
C ILE A 454 -45.19 -24.40 -1.66
#